data_8d8b760e72a9516e072ea8559131adb0
#
_entry.id   8d8b760e72a9516e072ea8559131adb0
#
_cell.length_a   1.000
_cell.length_b   1.000
_cell.length_c   1.000
_cell.angle_alpha   90.00
_cell.angle_beta   90.00
_cell.angle_gamma   90.00
#
_symmetry.space_group_name_H-M   'P 1'
#
loop_
_entity.id
_entity.type
_entity.pdbx_description
1 polymer ?
#
loop_
_entity_poly.entity_id
_entity_poly.type
_entity_poly.pdbx_seq_one_letter_code
_entity_poly.pdbx_strand_id
1 'polypeptide(L)'
;MASVILLATLPSVRLGLTSMLGEHGHAVLSEDEANDTAVWVLDAPDAARLDALVARRYADLPRAAVVLTDDPSLPAALSHAGLRGWSCLGRETDADQLDLAVRAAEAGLVLLDLPLATTTFGQSAAVSAALSPEPLTPRELQVLQLVAQGLPNKGIARQLGISENTAKFHVASLTGKLGASSRTEAVTLAARRGLILL
;
A
#
# COMPACT_ATOMS: atom_id res chain seq x y z
N MET A 1 4.10 -18.46 11.20
CA MET A 1 2.90 -19.27 11.56
C MET A 1 2.05 -18.40 12.45
N ALA A 2 0.88 -17.99 11.97
CA ALA A 2 -0.05 -17.15 12.70
C ALA A 2 -1.26 -17.96 13.19
N SER A 3 -1.89 -17.50 14.25
CA SER A 3 -3.20 -17.96 14.67
C SER A 3 -4.25 -17.14 13.92
N VAL A 4 -5.20 -17.81 13.28
CA VAL A 4 -6.18 -17.17 12.40
C VAL A 4 -7.60 -17.51 12.86
N ILE A 5 -8.46 -16.51 12.93
CA ILE A 5 -9.90 -16.70 13.10
C ILE A 5 -10.56 -16.48 11.75
N LEU A 6 -11.25 -17.49 11.25
CA LEU A 6 -11.86 -17.46 9.94
C LEU A 6 -13.37 -17.23 10.03
N LEU A 7 -13.83 -16.14 9.45
CA LEU A 7 -15.23 -15.75 9.33
C LEU A 7 -15.65 -15.80 7.85
N ALA A 8 -16.30 -16.87 7.48
CA ALA A 8 -16.90 -17.05 6.16
C ALA A 8 -18.36 -17.50 6.30
N THR A 9 -19.22 -17.02 5.40
CA THR A 9 -20.63 -17.32 5.45
C THR A 9 -20.98 -18.67 4.86
N LEU A 10 -20.32 -19.00 3.76
CA LEU A 10 -20.58 -20.24 3.02
C LEU A 10 -19.64 -21.33 3.52
N PRO A 11 -20.15 -22.52 3.88
CA PRO A 11 -19.31 -23.62 4.34
C PRO A 11 -18.25 -24.05 3.33
N SER A 12 -18.53 -23.97 2.02
CA SER A 12 -17.58 -24.26 0.96
C SER A 12 -16.40 -23.30 0.92
N VAL A 13 -16.65 -21.99 1.09
CA VAL A 13 -15.60 -20.97 1.17
C VAL A 13 -14.77 -21.19 2.42
N ARG A 14 -15.40 -21.44 3.57
CA ARG A 14 -14.70 -21.74 4.82
C ARG A 14 -13.77 -22.94 4.67
N LEU A 15 -14.21 -24.01 4.04
CA LEU A 15 -13.39 -25.20 3.81
C LEU A 15 -12.19 -24.88 2.91
N GLY A 16 -12.39 -24.16 1.82
CA GLY A 16 -11.32 -23.76 0.90
C GLY A 16 -10.26 -22.90 1.59
N LEU A 17 -10.69 -21.85 2.30
CA LEU A 17 -9.78 -20.97 3.03
C LEU A 17 -9.05 -21.69 4.17
N THR A 18 -9.71 -22.64 4.85
CA THR A 18 -9.04 -23.46 5.87
C THR A 18 -7.94 -24.33 5.26
N SER A 19 -8.16 -24.91 4.06
CA SER A 19 -7.14 -25.67 3.34
C SER A 19 -5.96 -24.79 2.96
N MET A 20 -6.22 -23.63 2.34
CA MET A 20 -5.18 -22.67 1.92
C MET A 20 -4.33 -22.19 3.10
N LEU A 21 -4.94 -21.84 4.22
CA LEU A 21 -4.23 -21.44 5.43
C LEU A 21 -3.40 -22.59 6.02
N GLY A 22 -3.91 -23.81 5.98
CA GLY A 22 -3.22 -25.01 6.45
C GLY A 22 -1.98 -25.36 5.63
N GLU A 23 -1.96 -25.11 4.31
CA GLU A 23 -0.81 -25.33 3.43
C GLU A 23 0.43 -24.57 3.89
N HIS A 24 0.25 -23.38 4.47
CA HIS A 24 1.31 -22.52 5.00
C HIS A 24 1.48 -22.66 6.53
N GLY A 25 0.80 -23.62 7.16
CA GLY A 25 0.95 -23.94 8.58
C GLY A 25 0.30 -22.92 9.52
N HIS A 26 -0.68 -22.14 9.04
CA HIS A 26 -1.49 -21.30 9.94
C HIS A 26 -2.48 -22.15 10.72
N ALA A 27 -2.65 -21.84 12.01
CA ALA A 27 -3.62 -22.50 12.86
C ALA A 27 -4.97 -21.77 12.79
N VAL A 28 -5.99 -22.42 12.23
CA VAL A 28 -7.35 -21.88 12.23
C VAL A 28 -8.00 -22.21 13.57
N LEU A 29 -8.24 -21.17 14.37
CA LEU A 29 -8.86 -21.26 15.69
C LEU A 29 -10.38 -21.16 15.58
N SER A 30 -11.06 -21.75 16.56
CA SER A 30 -12.48 -21.48 16.78
C SER A 30 -12.68 -20.06 17.31
N GLU A 31 -13.88 -19.53 17.16
CA GLU A 31 -14.20 -18.18 17.63
C GLU A 31 -14.06 -18.04 19.16
N ASP A 32 -14.25 -19.13 19.92
CA ASP A 32 -14.11 -19.13 21.38
C ASP A 32 -12.63 -19.14 21.83
N GLU A 33 -11.71 -19.50 20.94
CA GLU A 33 -10.25 -19.49 21.17
C GLU A 33 -9.60 -18.18 20.73
N ALA A 34 -10.41 -17.18 20.36
CA ALA A 34 -9.92 -15.87 19.92
C ALA A 34 -9.03 -15.23 20.99
N ASN A 35 -7.88 -14.73 20.55
CA ASN A 35 -6.95 -14.00 21.39
C ASN A 35 -6.48 -12.72 20.67
N ASP A 36 -5.86 -11.82 21.43
CA ASP A 36 -5.38 -10.50 20.94
C ASP A 36 -4.35 -10.57 19.80
N THR A 37 -3.74 -11.74 19.57
CA THR A 37 -2.70 -11.92 18.55
C THR A 37 -3.22 -12.60 17.29
N ALA A 38 -4.45 -13.09 17.30
CA ALA A 38 -5.04 -13.74 16.13
C ALA A 38 -5.37 -12.74 15.03
N VAL A 39 -5.04 -13.13 13.80
CA VAL A 39 -5.45 -12.41 12.59
C VAL A 39 -6.83 -12.89 12.17
N TRP A 40 -7.73 -11.97 11.94
CA TRP A 40 -9.06 -12.32 11.45
C TRP A 40 -9.07 -12.34 9.93
N VAL A 41 -9.50 -13.44 9.35
CA VAL A 41 -9.72 -13.59 7.91
C VAL A 41 -11.22 -13.59 7.65
N LEU A 42 -11.70 -12.59 6.92
CA LEU A 42 -13.11 -12.33 6.67
C LEU A 42 -13.43 -12.45 5.19
N ASP A 43 -14.36 -13.33 4.82
CA ASP A 43 -14.98 -13.35 3.50
C ASP A 43 -16.15 -12.35 3.48
N ALA A 44 -15.87 -11.12 3.05
CA ALA A 44 -16.81 -10.00 3.04
C ALA A 44 -16.95 -9.41 1.63
N PRO A 45 -17.87 -9.90 0.79
CA PRO A 45 -18.04 -9.43 -0.58
C PRO A 45 -18.42 -7.94 -0.68
N ASP A 46 -18.96 -7.36 0.38
CA ASP A 46 -19.36 -5.96 0.46
C ASP A 46 -19.29 -5.42 1.90
N ALA A 47 -19.47 -4.09 2.05
CA ALA A 47 -19.42 -3.39 3.33
C ALA A 47 -20.53 -3.84 4.29
N ALA A 48 -21.74 -4.11 3.80
CA ALA A 48 -22.84 -4.57 4.64
C ALA A 48 -22.52 -5.94 5.26
N ARG A 49 -21.79 -6.77 4.53
CA ARG A 49 -21.35 -8.07 5.02
C ARG A 49 -20.23 -7.95 6.06
N LEU A 50 -19.28 -7.04 5.83
CA LEU A 50 -18.25 -6.72 6.80
C LEU A 50 -18.89 -6.24 8.10
N ASP A 51 -19.80 -5.29 8.03
CA ASP A 51 -20.54 -4.77 9.19
C ASP A 51 -21.28 -5.87 9.92
N ALA A 52 -21.96 -6.78 9.22
CA ALA A 52 -22.67 -7.91 9.82
C ALA A 52 -21.76 -8.91 10.52
N LEU A 53 -20.55 -9.13 10.00
CA LEU A 53 -19.53 -10.01 10.60
C LEU A 53 -18.90 -9.37 11.85
N VAL A 54 -18.62 -8.07 11.77
CA VAL A 54 -18.03 -7.29 12.87
C VAL A 54 -19.05 -7.00 13.97
N ALA A 55 -20.29 -6.64 13.63
CA ALA A 55 -21.35 -6.29 14.59
C ALA A 55 -21.69 -7.40 15.60
N ARG A 56 -21.40 -8.64 15.28
CA ARG A 56 -21.60 -9.78 16.20
C ARG A 56 -20.62 -9.79 17.37
N ARG A 57 -19.55 -8.97 17.35
CA ARG A 57 -18.45 -9.02 18.33
C ARG A 57 -17.85 -7.67 18.72
N TYR A 58 -18.67 -6.66 18.93
CA TYR A 58 -18.24 -5.30 19.28
C TYR A 58 -17.34 -5.15 20.52
N ALA A 59 -17.12 -6.18 21.32
CA ALA A 59 -16.29 -6.08 22.52
C ALA A 59 -14.78 -6.24 22.27
N ASP A 60 -14.39 -7.00 21.22
CA ASP A 60 -12.97 -7.29 20.93
C ASP A 60 -12.71 -7.19 19.42
N LEU A 61 -12.51 -5.98 18.92
CA LEU A 61 -12.04 -5.80 17.54
C LEU A 61 -10.66 -6.42 17.36
N PRO A 62 -10.43 -7.17 16.26
CA PRO A 62 -9.13 -7.74 15.99
C PRO A 62 -8.08 -6.64 15.84
N ARG A 63 -6.87 -6.89 16.30
CA ARG A 63 -5.75 -5.97 16.05
C ARG A 63 -5.27 -6.04 14.61
N ALA A 64 -5.51 -7.16 13.93
CA ALA A 64 -5.13 -7.41 12.56
C ALA A 64 -6.22 -8.15 11.78
N ALA A 65 -6.46 -7.77 10.53
CA ALA A 65 -7.48 -8.39 9.70
C ALA A 65 -7.04 -8.56 8.25
N VAL A 66 -7.49 -9.63 7.62
CA VAL A 66 -7.45 -9.84 6.17
C VAL A 66 -8.90 -9.91 5.68
N VAL A 67 -9.26 -9.09 4.71
CA VAL A 67 -10.60 -9.07 4.13
C VAL A 67 -10.52 -9.51 2.67
N LEU A 68 -11.30 -10.54 2.32
CA LEU A 68 -11.46 -11.00 0.95
C LEU A 68 -12.72 -10.35 0.39
N THR A 69 -12.56 -9.52 -0.64
CA THR A 69 -13.65 -8.68 -1.16
C THR A 69 -13.47 -8.31 -2.61
N ASP A 70 -14.56 -8.02 -3.29
CA ASP A 70 -14.58 -7.37 -4.60
C ASP A 70 -15.10 -5.93 -4.51
N ASP A 71 -15.41 -5.45 -3.30
CA ASP A 71 -15.91 -4.09 -3.05
C ASP A 71 -14.75 -3.10 -2.88
N PRO A 72 -14.55 -2.18 -3.84
CA PRO A 72 -13.45 -1.22 -3.81
C PRO A 72 -13.57 -0.15 -2.69
N SER A 73 -14.70 -0.08 -2.00
CA SER A 73 -14.88 0.85 -0.89
C SER A 73 -14.33 0.33 0.44
N LEU A 74 -14.16 -0.98 0.59
CA LEU A 74 -13.72 -1.60 1.84
C LEU A 74 -12.32 -1.22 2.29
N PRO A 75 -11.29 -1.09 1.43
CA PRO A 75 -9.98 -0.64 1.87
C PRO A 75 -10.00 0.74 2.56
N ALA A 76 -10.82 1.66 2.07
CA ALA A 76 -10.98 2.97 2.70
C ALA A 76 -11.65 2.86 4.08
N ALA A 77 -12.68 2.02 4.23
CA ALA A 77 -13.33 1.76 5.52
C ALA A 77 -12.35 1.12 6.53
N LEU A 78 -11.56 0.14 6.11
CA LEU A 78 -10.57 -0.53 6.96
C LEU A 78 -9.47 0.42 7.45
N SER A 79 -9.07 1.40 6.65
CA SER A 79 -8.07 2.40 7.04
C SER A 79 -8.49 3.25 8.25
N HIS A 80 -9.80 3.36 8.50
CA HIS A 80 -10.37 4.10 9.62
C HIS A 80 -10.82 3.19 10.79
N ALA A 81 -10.71 1.87 10.65
CA ALA A 81 -11.18 0.91 11.65
C ALA A 81 -10.28 0.79 12.88
N GLY A 82 -9.14 1.48 12.94
CA GLY A 82 -8.22 1.43 14.09
C GLY A 82 -7.43 0.13 14.21
N LEU A 83 -7.37 -0.68 13.16
CA LEU A 83 -6.58 -1.91 13.11
C LEU A 83 -5.08 -1.61 13.13
N ARG A 84 -4.30 -2.45 13.81
CA ARG A 84 -2.83 -2.34 13.80
C ARG A 84 -2.24 -2.67 12.44
N GLY A 85 -2.80 -3.68 11.75
CA GLY A 85 -2.43 -4.09 10.41
C GLY A 85 -3.63 -4.68 9.70
N TRP A 86 -3.71 -4.50 8.39
CA TRP A 86 -4.80 -5.07 7.63
C TRP A 86 -4.42 -5.33 6.18
N SER A 87 -5.07 -6.30 5.59
CA SER A 87 -4.89 -6.65 4.18
C SER A 87 -6.26 -6.75 3.50
N CYS A 88 -6.30 -6.39 2.22
CA CYS A 88 -7.50 -6.52 1.41
C CYS A 88 -7.14 -7.15 0.06
N LEU A 89 -7.72 -8.31 -0.21
CA LEU A 89 -7.48 -9.11 -1.41
C LEU A 89 -8.78 -9.37 -2.14
N GLY A 90 -8.70 -9.55 -3.45
CA GLY A 90 -9.81 -10.09 -4.25
C GLY A 90 -10.17 -11.51 -3.81
N ARG A 91 -11.42 -11.90 -4.05
CA ARG A 91 -11.93 -13.22 -3.63
C ARG A 91 -11.37 -14.39 -4.45
N GLU A 92 -10.70 -14.12 -5.57
CA GLU A 92 -9.99 -15.10 -6.40
C GLU A 92 -8.52 -15.31 -5.99
N THR A 93 -8.17 -14.97 -4.73
CA THR A 93 -6.81 -15.10 -4.19
C THR A 93 -6.38 -16.57 -4.11
N ASP A 94 -5.07 -16.80 -4.21
CA ASP A 94 -4.45 -18.11 -3.99
C ASP A 94 -3.85 -18.26 -2.57
N ALA A 95 -3.33 -19.44 -2.26
CA ALA A 95 -2.79 -19.77 -0.94
C ALA A 95 -1.55 -18.93 -0.59
N ASP A 96 -0.67 -18.66 -1.55
CA ASP A 96 0.55 -17.85 -1.34
C ASP A 96 0.22 -16.39 -1.05
N GLN A 97 -0.75 -15.82 -1.77
CA GLN A 97 -1.24 -14.46 -1.55
C GLN A 97 -1.93 -14.32 -0.20
N LEU A 98 -2.73 -15.31 0.19
CA LEU A 98 -3.41 -15.34 1.47
C LEU A 98 -2.40 -15.42 2.64
N ASP A 99 -1.37 -16.28 2.54
CA ASP A 99 -0.29 -16.36 3.53
C ASP A 99 0.44 -15.02 3.66
N LEU A 100 0.81 -14.41 2.53
CA LEU A 100 1.46 -13.10 2.53
C LEU A 100 0.61 -12.04 3.21
N ALA A 101 -0.70 -12.01 2.93
CA ALA A 101 -1.64 -11.05 3.53
C ALA A 101 -1.77 -11.25 5.04
N VAL A 102 -1.86 -12.50 5.51
CA VAL A 102 -1.92 -12.82 6.96
C VAL A 102 -0.65 -12.35 7.65
N ARG A 103 0.52 -12.65 7.12
CA ARG A 103 1.81 -12.21 7.70
C ARG A 103 1.99 -10.70 7.67
N ALA A 104 1.55 -10.04 6.62
CA ALA A 104 1.60 -8.58 6.54
C ALA A 104 0.72 -7.94 7.62
N ALA A 105 -0.53 -8.39 7.75
CA ALA A 105 -1.45 -7.89 8.77
C ALA A 105 -0.94 -8.15 10.20
N GLU A 106 -0.41 -9.35 10.49
CA GLU A 106 0.21 -9.70 11.76
C GLU A 106 1.39 -8.78 12.11
N ALA A 107 2.20 -8.44 11.11
CA ALA A 107 3.34 -7.52 11.26
C ALA A 107 2.93 -6.04 11.41
N GLY A 108 1.65 -5.72 11.33
CA GLY A 108 1.16 -4.34 11.40
C GLY A 108 1.31 -3.57 10.09
N LEU A 109 1.40 -4.26 8.97
CA LEU A 109 1.51 -3.68 7.64
C LEU A 109 0.14 -3.61 6.96
N VAL A 110 0.04 -2.79 5.93
CA VAL A 110 -1.11 -2.73 5.04
C VAL A 110 -0.73 -3.38 3.71
N LEU A 111 -1.53 -4.36 3.27
CA LEU A 111 -1.37 -5.00 1.97
C LEU A 111 -2.68 -4.94 1.19
N LEU A 112 -2.59 -4.49 -0.05
CA LEU A 112 -3.72 -4.45 -0.99
C LEU A 112 -3.31 -5.16 -2.28
N ASP A 113 -4.20 -5.93 -2.87
CA ASP A 113 -3.96 -6.36 -4.22
C ASP A 113 -4.08 -5.18 -5.21
N LEU A 114 -3.46 -5.33 -6.38
CA LEU A 114 -3.35 -4.23 -7.34
C LEU A 114 -4.71 -3.73 -7.86
N PRO A 115 -5.71 -4.57 -8.15
CA PRO A 115 -7.05 -4.12 -8.55
C PRO A 115 -7.72 -3.23 -7.52
N LEU A 116 -7.72 -3.62 -6.24
CA LEU A 116 -8.31 -2.85 -5.15
C LEU A 116 -7.53 -1.56 -4.88
N ALA A 117 -6.20 -1.62 -4.90
CA ALA A 117 -5.35 -0.45 -4.73
C ALA A 117 -5.60 0.61 -5.82
N THR A 118 -5.72 0.18 -7.08
CA THR A 118 -5.99 1.08 -8.22
C THR A 118 -7.34 1.77 -8.11
N THR A 119 -8.35 1.05 -7.64
CA THR A 119 -9.70 1.59 -7.51
C THR A 119 -9.82 2.51 -6.30
N THR A 120 -9.19 2.14 -5.18
CA THR A 120 -9.25 2.91 -3.92
C THR A 120 -8.46 4.21 -3.97
N PHE A 121 -7.26 4.17 -4.55
CA PHE A 121 -6.33 5.32 -4.54
C PHE A 121 -6.20 6.01 -5.89
N GLY A 122 -6.89 5.51 -6.91
CA GLY A 122 -6.80 5.98 -8.30
C GLY A 122 -5.49 5.56 -8.98
N GLN A 123 -5.43 5.75 -10.29
CA GLN A 123 -4.26 5.37 -11.10
C GLN A 123 -2.94 6.00 -10.62
N SER A 124 -3.01 7.15 -9.93
CA SER A 124 -1.82 7.85 -9.41
C SER A 124 -1.13 7.10 -8.26
N ALA A 125 -1.88 6.40 -7.43
CA ALA A 125 -1.32 5.66 -6.28
C ALA A 125 -0.86 4.24 -6.69
N ALA A 126 -1.56 3.57 -7.58
CA ALA A 126 -1.15 2.26 -8.09
C ALA A 126 0.14 2.36 -8.95
N VAL A 127 0.29 3.43 -9.70
CA VAL A 127 1.54 3.74 -10.43
C VAL A 127 2.68 4.03 -9.44
N SER A 128 2.40 4.64 -8.28
CA SER A 128 3.42 4.88 -7.24
C SER A 128 3.83 3.63 -6.47
N ALA A 129 2.96 2.63 -6.35
CA ALA A 129 3.28 1.35 -5.68
C ALA A 129 3.95 0.32 -6.62
N ALA A 130 3.63 0.39 -7.92
CA ALA A 130 4.23 -0.48 -8.95
C ALA A 130 5.51 0.09 -9.57
N LEU A 131 5.77 1.38 -9.36
CA LEU A 131 7.01 2.04 -9.76
C LEU A 131 7.81 2.32 -8.49
N SER A 132 8.85 1.56 -8.25
CA SER A 132 10.05 2.17 -7.65
C SER A 132 10.23 3.50 -8.35
N PRO A 133 10.35 4.65 -7.65
CA PRO A 133 10.50 5.93 -8.31
C PRO A 133 11.62 5.77 -9.34
N GLU A 134 11.31 6.03 -10.60
CA GLU A 134 12.29 5.91 -11.66
C GLU A 134 13.51 6.70 -11.22
N PRO A 135 14.68 6.07 -11.08
CA PRO A 135 15.83 6.77 -10.52
C PRO A 135 16.15 7.99 -11.37
N LEU A 136 16.49 9.08 -10.72
CA LEU A 136 16.90 10.26 -11.45
C LEU A 136 18.09 9.89 -12.34
N THR A 137 18.02 10.25 -13.60
CA THR A 137 19.13 10.09 -14.52
C THR A 137 20.33 10.94 -14.04
N PRO A 138 21.57 10.60 -14.45
CA PRO A 138 22.72 11.43 -14.10
C PRO A 138 22.54 12.91 -14.48
N ARG A 139 21.82 13.18 -15.55
CA ARG A 139 21.50 14.54 -16.01
C ARG A 139 20.50 15.24 -15.10
N GLU A 140 19.46 14.54 -14.66
CA GLU A 140 18.50 15.07 -13.71
C GLU A 140 19.10 15.31 -12.33
N LEU A 141 20.05 14.47 -11.88
CA LEU A 141 20.81 14.71 -10.66
C LEU A 141 21.67 15.99 -10.75
N GLN A 142 22.35 16.22 -11.87
CA GLN A 142 23.09 17.46 -12.10
C GLN A 142 22.15 18.69 -12.04
N VAL A 143 21.00 18.61 -12.71
CA VAL A 143 19.98 19.66 -12.67
C VAL A 143 19.47 19.87 -11.25
N LEU A 144 19.17 18.81 -10.50
CA LEU A 144 18.69 18.87 -9.12
C LEU A 144 19.69 19.58 -8.19
N GLN A 145 21.00 19.32 -8.33
CA GLN A 145 22.04 20.00 -7.56
C GLN A 145 22.02 21.52 -7.82
N LEU A 146 21.84 21.94 -9.07
CA LEU A 146 21.78 23.37 -9.43
C LEU A 146 20.46 24.00 -8.97
N VAL A 147 19.38 23.22 -8.97
CA VAL A 147 18.09 23.62 -8.40
C VAL A 147 18.24 23.87 -6.88
N ALA A 148 18.93 22.99 -6.17
CA ALA A 148 19.19 23.12 -4.73
C ALA A 148 20.06 24.37 -4.41
N GLN A 149 20.95 24.75 -5.31
CA GLN A 149 21.74 25.99 -5.22
C GLN A 149 20.91 27.26 -5.54
N GLY A 150 19.62 27.11 -5.87
CA GLY A 150 18.74 28.25 -6.16
C GLY A 150 18.85 28.82 -7.58
N LEU A 151 19.60 28.18 -8.51
CA LEU A 151 19.79 28.73 -9.85
C LEU A 151 18.48 28.71 -10.66
N PRO A 152 18.10 29.80 -11.31
CA PRO A 152 16.97 29.81 -12.25
C PRO A 152 17.28 28.98 -13.51
N ASN A 153 16.25 28.58 -14.27
CA ASN A 153 16.42 27.75 -15.47
C ASN A 153 17.45 28.29 -16.47
N LYS A 154 17.51 29.63 -16.64
CA LYS A 154 18.53 30.30 -17.46
C LYS A 154 19.95 30.09 -16.92
N GLY A 155 20.12 30.08 -15.60
CA GLY A 155 21.41 29.79 -14.94
C GLY A 155 21.82 28.34 -15.12
N ILE A 156 20.88 27.41 -14.93
CA ILE A 156 21.08 25.98 -15.16
C ILE A 156 21.46 25.70 -16.64
N ALA A 157 20.72 26.28 -17.57
CA ALA A 157 20.98 26.17 -19.00
C ALA A 157 22.41 26.59 -19.35
N ARG A 158 22.84 27.74 -18.87
CA ARG A 158 24.20 28.27 -19.10
C ARG A 158 25.29 27.38 -18.50
N GLN A 159 25.07 26.87 -17.29
CA GLN A 159 26.07 26.03 -16.59
C GLN A 159 26.21 24.63 -17.20
N LEU A 160 25.11 24.11 -17.74
CA LEU A 160 25.07 22.79 -18.36
C LEU A 160 25.24 22.77 -19.88
N GLY A 161 25.40 23.96 -20.52
CA GLY A 161 25.56 24.08 -21.97
C GLY A 161 24.33 23.63 -22.78
N ILE A 162 23.12 23.86 -22.28
CA ILE A 162 21.85 23.47 -22.91
C ILE A 162 20.93 24.68 -23.12
N SER A 163 19.84 24.49 -23.86
CA SER A 163 18.84 25.55 -23.99
C SER A 163 18.04 25.74 -22.70
N GLU A 164 17.49 26.95 -22.50
CA GLU A 164 16.62 27.23 -21.34
C GLU A 164 15.36 26.33 -21.35
N ASN A 165 14.81 26.03 -22.53
CA ASN A 165 13.69 25.11 -22.66
C ASN A 165 14.06 23.68 -22.26
N THR A 166 15.26 23.23 -22.59
CA THR A 166 15.79 21.92 -22.17
C THR A 166 15.95 21.86 -20.64
N ALA A 167 16.50 22.93 -20.05
CA ALA A 167 16.60 23.02 -18.58
C ALA A 167 15.22 22.99 -17.91
N LYS A 168 14.24 23.72 -18.43
CA LYS A 168 12.85 23.71 -17.95
C LYS A 168 12.24 22.33 -18.06
N PHE A 169 12.49 21.59 -19.13
CA PHE A 169 12.03 20.22 -19.31
C PHE A 169 12.62 19.27 -18.25
N HIS A 170 13.96 19.33 -18.02
CA HIS A 170 14.60 18.51 -16.97
C HIS A 170 14.10 18.84 -15.56
N VAL A 171 13.84 20.12 -15.26
CA VAL A 171 13.25 20.53 -13.98
C VAL A 171 11.84 19.96 -13.81
N ALA A 172 11.00 19.99 -14.85
CA ALA A 172 9.67 19.40 -14.81
C ALA A 172 9.72 17.87 -14.63
N SER A 173 10.60 17.19 -15.38
CA SER A 173 10.80 15.74 -15.29
C SER A 173 11.22 15.30 -13.90
N LEU A 174 12.30 15.89 -13.34
CA LEU A 174 12.76 15.53 -12.00
C LEU A 174 11.72 15.85 -10.91
N THR A 175 10.95 16.92 -11.06
CA THR A 175 9.88 17.28 -10.13
C THR A 175 8.77 16.20 -10.15
N GLY A 176 8.39 15.73 -11.34
CA GLY A 176 7.45 14.61 -11.51
C GLY A 176 7.98 13.31 -10.91
N LYS A 177 9.23 12.93 -11.19
CA LYS A 177 9.87 11.70 -10.65
C LYS A 177 10.01 11.73 -9.13
N LEU A 178 10.19 12.90 -8.53
CA LEU A 178 10.22 13.07 -7.08
C LEU A 178 8.83 13.11 -6.45
N GLY A 179 7.76 13.22 -7.25
CA GLY A 179 6.40 13.39 -6.75
C GLY A 179 6.16 14.75 -6.08
N ALA A 180 6.90 15.77 -6.48
CA ALA A 180 6.81 17.11 -5.92
C ALA A 180 5.82 17.98 -6.70
N SER A 181 5.07 18.81 -6.00
CA SER A 181 4.14 19.79 -6.58
C SER A 181 4.83 21.13 -6.91
N SER A 182 6.04 21.34 -6.38
CA SER A 182 6.81 22.55 -6.60
C SER A 182 8.33 22.29 -6.62
N ARG A 183 9.07 23.25 -7.20
CA ARG A 183 10.54 23.23 -7.22
C ARG A 183 11.15 23.14 -5.81
N THR A 184 10.63 23.88 -4.85
CA THR A 184 11.12 23.91 -3.46
C THR A 184 10.82 22.58 -2.78
N GLU A 185 9.66 22.00 -3.02
CA GLU A 185 9.30 20.68 -2.51
C GLU A 185 10.20 19.60 -3.08
N ALA A 186 10.55 19.66 -4.38
CA ALA A 186 11.47 18.74 -5.01
C ALA A 186 12.84 18.71 -4.31
N VAL A 187 13.38 19.87 -3.94
CA VAL A 187 14.63 19.99 -3.17
C VAL A 187 14.48 19.36 -1.78
N THR A 188 13.38 19.63 -1.09
CA THR A 188 13.11 19.09 0.25
C THR A 188 12.99 17.58 0.23
N LEU A 189 12.26 17.02 -0.74
CA LEU A 189 12.10 15.57 -0.90
C LEU A 189 13.41 14.89 -1.29
N ALA A 190 14.22 15.53 -2.16
CA ALA A 190 15.52 15.03 -2.56
C ALA A 190 16.52 14.97 -1.38
N ALA A 191 16.53 15.99 -0.53
CA ALA A 191 17.36 16.01 0.68
C ALA A 191 16.92 14.92 1.68
N ARG A 192 15.61 14.76 1.91
CA ARG A 192 15.07 13.69 2.77
C ARG A 192 15.40 12.28 2.27
N ARG A 193 15.51 12.09 0.94
CA ARG A 193 15.89 10.82 0.31
C ARG A 193 17.41 10.63 0.19
N GLY A 194 18.23 11.56 0.68
CA GLY A 194 19.67 11.50 0.61
C GLY A 194 20.26 11.66 -0.79
N LEU A 195 19.49 12.20 -1.76
CA LEU A 195 19.93 12.41 -3.14
C LEU A 195 20.82 13.66 -3.28
N ILE A 196 20.70 14.59 -2.37
CA ILE A 196 21.51 15.82 -2.27
C ILE A 196 21.80 16.15 -0.81
N LEU A 197 22.92 16.86 -0.57
CA LEU A 197 23.23 17.49 0.70
C LEU A 197 22.91 18.99 0.59
N LEU A 198 22.25 19.55 1.57
CA LEU A 198 21.95 20.99 1.67
C LEU A 198 22.96 21.66 2.57
#